data_ee81cc518bcbe32377dc12015ab2106b
#
_entry.id   ee81cc518bcbe32377dc12015ab2106b
#
_cell.length_a   1.000
_cell.length_b   1.000
_cell.length_c   1.000
_cell.angle_alpha   90.00
_cell.angle_beta   90.00
_cell.angle_gamma   90.00
#
_symmetry.space_group_name_H-M   'P 1'
#
loop_
_entity.id
_entity.type
_entity.pdbx_description
1 polymer ?
#
loop_
_entity_poly.entity_id
_entity_poly.type
_entity_poly.pdbx_seq_one_letter_code
_entity_poly.pdbx_strand_id
1 'polypeptide(L)'
;MVAQTHQEESQEGLNLHGAHPDLRQVDSNPNFWYPVAWSSKVRRGKAFGARYADQPIALIRPEYGPVYALEDRCAHRQVPLSKGVVDENGCVKCCYHGWAFDHRGQCVTVPYLSREDVGRPVRVYPCREKGGLIFVFPGDPALADKVPLPDLAQVDNPDYRTRRYSPRLKCHYTFMHENLMDMNHQFLHRRQMGYINARFLGQDVGEDFVEARYSFARTRGKQPWAERLIFGRHYDLNGREQPVEEVVSIRTVYPYQTLKIRDKDGDLIMDLWACYLPIGKTQHITQSFGLLSVKKPQRSFLLDIAWPILGVFTHRIFEEDREIVEMEQKAWRELGGDHNVEVFPVIRKLRHLLATCGVPNPYADKK
;
A
#
# COMPACT_ATOMS: atom_id res chain seq x y z
N MET A 1 -38.38 9.64 24.14
CA MET A 1 -36.98 9.88 24.61
C MET A 1 -35.99 9.32 23.63
N VAL A 2 -36.14 9.60 22.32
CA VAL A 2 -35.27 9.12 21.20
C VAL A 2 -34.91 10.28 20.25
N ALA A 3 -35.34 11.51 20.53
CA ALA A 3 -35.15 12.67 19.65
C ALA A 3 -34.04 13.64 20.08
N GLN A 4 -33.28 13.35 21.14
CA GLN A 4 -32.24 14.27 21.65
C GLN A 4 -30.80 13.88 21.29
N THR A 5 -30.57 12.67 20.81
CA THR A 5 -29.21 12.21 20.46
C THR A 5 -28.73 12.60 19.05
N HIS A 6 -29.61 13.10 18.16
CA HIS A 6 -29.24 13.57 16.83
C HIS A 6 -28.93 15.07 16.72
N GLN A 7 -29.09 15.84 17.80
CA GLN A 7 -28.85 17.30 17.79
C GLN A 7 -27.48 17.69 18.37
N GLU A 8 -26.80 16.82 19.11
CA GLU A 8 -25.47 17.15 19.67
C GLU A 8 -24.31 16.95 18.69
N GLU A 9 -24.48 16.10 17.67
CA GLU A 9 -23.44 15.96 16.60
C GLU A 9 -23.44 17.10 15.58
N SER A 10 -24.45 17.97 15.57
CA SER A 10 -24.59 19.07 14.61
C SER A 10 -24.04 20.41 15.09
N GLN A 11 -23.47 20.48 16.31
CA GLN A 11 -22.94 21.73 16.89
C GLN A 11 -21.45 21.74 17.26
N GLU A 12 -20.65 20.71 16.93
CA GLU A 12 -19.22 20.95 16.78
C GLU A 12 -19.05 21.84 15.55
N GLY A 13 -19.15 23.13 15.79
CA GLY A 13 -19.07 24.16 14.76
C GLY A 13 -17.89 23.86 13.84
N LEU A 14 -18.19 23.78 12.54
CA LEU A 14 -17.23 23.59 11.47
C LEU A 14 -16.07 24.59 11.66
N ASN A 15 -15.09 24.20 12.43
CA ASN A 15 -13.83 24.92 12.48
C ASN A 15 -13.05 24.54 11.21
N LEU A 16 -13.53 25.07 10.08
CA LEU A 16 -12.96 24.86 8.73
C LEU A 16 -11.48 25.28 8.63
N HIS A 17 -10.99 26.01 9.64
CA HIS A 17 -9.64 26.58 9.70
C HIS A 17 -8.81 25.98 10.85
N GLY A 18 -9.21 24.85 11.45
CA GLY A 18 -8.36 24.12 12.39
C GLY A 18 -7.09 23.67 11.65
N ALA A 19 -5.93 24.11 12.16
CA ALA A 19 -4.63 23.71 11.62
C ALA A 19 -4.50 22.18 11.69
N HIS A 20 -4.68 21.51 10.55
CA HIS A 20 -4.38 20.09 10.43
C HIS A 20 -2.85 19.91 10.30
N PRO A 21 -2.28 18.83 10.86
CA PRO A 21 -0.88 18.56 10.66
C PRO A 21 -0.59 18.39 9.16
N ASP A 22 0.50 19.01 8.70
CA ASP A 22 0.98 18.77 7.33
C ASP A 22 1.52 17.33 7.24
N LEU A 23 0.70 16.45 6.67
CA LEU A 23 1.04 15.03 6.56
C LEU A 23 2.26 14.76 5.68
N ARG A 24 2.70 15.72 4.84
CA ARG A 24 3.91 15.57 4.00
C ARG A 24 5.18 15.78 4.81
N GLN A 25 5.02 16.19 6.08
CA GLN A 25 6.09 16.29 7.08
C GLN A 25 6.04 15.13 8.09
N VAL A 26 5.20 14.13 7.84
CA VAL A 26 5.06 12.93 8.68
C VAL A 26 5.63 11.74 7.93
N ASP A 27 6.81 11.29 8.35
CA ASP A 27 7.44 10.09 7.79
C ASP A 27 6.69 8.82 8.19
N SER A 28 6.83 7.79 7.38
CA SER A 28 6.32 6.48 7.72
C SER A 28 7.05 5.90 8.94
N ASN A 29 6.31 5.24 9.82
CA ASN A 29 6.87 4.60 11.02
C ASN A 29 7.58 3.28 10.64
N PRO A 30 8.89 3.15 10.88
CA PRO A 30 9.64 1.95 10.51
C PRO A 30 9.27 0.71 11.35
N ASN A 31 8.57 0.86 12.47
CA ASN A 31 8.17 -0.23 13.36
C ASN A 31 6.90 -0.96 12.87
N PHE A 32 6.80 -1.15 11.55
CA PHE A 32 5.78 -1.96 10.87
C PHE A 32 6.40 -2.81 9.76
N TRP A 33 5.65 -3.83 9.29
CA TRP A 33 6.05 -4.63 8.16
C TRP A 33 5.73 -3.93 6.84
N TYR A 34 6.72 -3.79 5.98
CA TYR A 34 6.55 -3.19 4.64
C TYR A 34 6.89 -4.18 3.55
N PRO A 35 6.04 -4.35 2.53
CA PRO A 35 6.40 -5.10 1.33
C PRO A 35 7.44 -4.30 0.56
N VAL A 36 8.58 -4.91 0.26
CA VAL A 36 9.68 -4.24 -0.46
C VAL A 36 9.94 -4.83 -1.83
N ALA A 37 9.42 -6.03 -2.09
CA ALA A 37 9.53 -6.69 -3.40
C ALA A 37 8.44 -7.74 -3.60
N TRP A 38 8.14 -8.03 -4.86
CA TRP A 38 7.45 -9.28 -5.22
C TRP A 38 8.41 -10.44 -5.05
N SER A 39 7.95 -11.52 -4.43
CA SER A 39 8.74 -12.74 -4.22
C SER A 39 9.32 -13.30 -5.52
N SER A 40 8.57 -13.22 -6.61
CA SER A 40 8.98 -13.67 -7.96
C SER A 40 10.14 -12.87 -8.57
N LYS A 41 10.45 -11.68 -8.05
CA LYS A 41 11.60 -10.86 -8.51
C LYS A 41 12.90 -11.27 -7.87
N VAL A 42 12.85 -11.93 -6.70
CA VAL A 42 14.03 -12.38 -5.96
C VAL A 42 14.26 -13.86 -6.28
N ARG A 43 15.07 -14.14 -7.30
CA ARG A 43 15.34 -15.49 -7.80
C ARG A 43 16.25 -16.27 -6.85
N ARG A 44 16.16 -17.61 -6.85
CA ARG A 44 17.08 -18.48 -6.10
C ARG A 44 18.53 -18.29 -6.57
N GLY A 45 19.46 -18.38 -5.63
CA GLY A 45 20.89 -18.15 -5.87
C GLY A 45 21.21 -16.68 -6.24
N LYS A 46 20.30 -15.72 -5.95
CA LYS A 46 20.49 -14.31 -6.34
C LYS A 46 20.21 -13.35 -5.18
N ALA A 47 20.88 -12.19 -5.26
CA ALA A 47 20.57 -11.01 -4.46
C ALA A 47 19.77 -10.00 -5.30
N PHE A 48 18.91 -9.22 -4.62
CA PHE A 48 18.05 -8.22 -5.23
C PHE A 48 18.02 -6.96 -4.36
N GLY A 49 18.24 -5.79 -4.97
CA GLY A 49 18.20 -4.51 -4.27
C GLY A 49 16.78 -3.99 -4.12
N ALA A 50 16.39 -3.67 -2.89
CA ALA A 50 15.15 -3.03 -2.49
C ALA A 50 15.42 -1.80 -1.63
N ARG A 51 14.38 -1.10 -1.19
CA ARG A 51 14.53 0.09 -0.35
C ARG A 51 13.27 0.33 0.50
N TYR A 52 13.47 0.83 1.71
CA TYR A 52 12.45 1.47 2.53
C TYR A 52 12.95 2.87 2.90
N ALA A 53 12.22 3.92 2.57
CA ALA A 53 12.66 5.30 2.74
C ALA A 53 14.10 5.50 2.21
N ASP A 54 15.03 5.96 3.04
CA ASP A 54 16.44 6.11 2.69
C ASP A 54 17.30 4.86 2.98
N GLN A 55 16.71 3.80 3.57
CA GLN A 55 17.40 2.56 3.92
C GLN A 55 17.49 1.62 2.70
N PRO A 56 18.68 1.38 2.13
CA PRO A 56 18.86 0.39 1.09
C PRO A 56 18.88 -1.01 1.68
N ILE A 57 18.19 -1.96 1.03
CA ILE A 57 17.98 -3.32 1.49
C ILE A 57 18.40 -4.30 0.41
N ALA A 58 19.29 -5.23 0.75
CA ALA A 58 19.60 -6.39 -0.06
C ALA A 58 18.71 -7.55 0.37
N LEU A 59 17.89 -8.06 -0.53
CA LEU A 59 17.14 -9.30 -0.36
C LEU A 59 17.94 -10.42 -0.97
N ILE A 60 18.32 -11.41 -0.19
CA ILE A 60 19.12 -12.54 -0.62
C ILE A 60 18.26 -13.81 -0.54
N ARG A 61 18.14 -14.51 -1.66
CA ARG A 61 17.50 -15.82 -1.71
C ARG A 61 18.55 -16.87 -2.01
N PRO A 62 18.97 -17.65 -1.01
CA PRO A 62 19.83 -18.81 -1.23
C PRO A 62 19.21 -19.80 -2.21
N GLU A 63 20.02 -20.72 -2.75
CA GLU A 63 19.48 -21.83 -3.55
C GLU A 63 18.47 -22.64 -2.73
N TYR A 64 18.80 -22.89 -1.47
CA TYR A 64 17.96 -23.61 -0.50
C TYR A 64 17.66 -22.73 0.71
N GLY A 65 16.43 -22.78 1.22
CA GLY A 65 15.99 -22.03 2.40
C GLY A 65 15.20 -20.75 2.11
N PRO A 66 14.88 -19.99 3.15
CA PRO A 66 14.09 -18.76 3.06
C PRO A 66 14.91 -17.58 2.54
N VAL A 67 14.21 -16.56 2.05
CA VAL A 67 14.81 -15.25 1.77
C VAL A 67 15.19 -14.57 3.09
N TYR A 68 16.30 -13.83 3.07
CA TYR A 68 16.72 -12.97 4.18
C TYR A 68 17.10 -11.58 3.67
N ALA A 69 17.16 -10.60 4.58
CA ALA A 69 17.36 -9.19 4.25
C ALA A 69 18.52 -8.59 5.06
N LEU A 70 19.45 -7.94 4.36
CA LEU A 70 20.56 -7.22 4.93
C LEU A 70 20.54 -5.75 4.49
N GLU A 71 21.27 -4.89 5.19
CA GLU A 71 21.59 -3.57 4.66
C GLU A 71 22.35 -3.73 3.33
N ASP A 72 21.91 -3.02 2.29
CA ASP A 72 22.53 -3.12 0.96
C ASP A 72 23.78 -2.24 0.84
N ARG A 73 24.69 -2.47 1.80
CA ARG A 73 26.02 -1.81 1.89
C ARG A 73 27.04 -2.76 2.47
N CYS A 74 28.06 -3.08 1.67
CA CYS A 74 29.19 -3.83 2.16
C CYS A 74 29.94 -3.05 3.25
N ALA A 75 30.23 -3.68 4.40
CA ALA A 75 30.91 -3.04 5.52
C ALA A 75 32.32 -2.53 5.17
N HIS A 76 32.93 -3.04 4.11
CA HIS A 76 34.26 -2.62 3.64
C HIS A 76 34.23 -1.22 3.00
N ARG A 77 33.51 -1.06 1.87
CA ARG A 77 33.50 0.19 1.08
C ARG A 77 32.13 0.60 0.57
N GLN A 78 31.06 0.21 1.27
CA GLN A 78 29.68 0.67 1.06
C GLN A 78 29.08 0.28 -0.34
N VAL A 79 29.74 -0.58 -1.10
CA VAL A 79 29.21 -1.08 -2.37
C VAL A 79 27.96 -1.92 -2.10
N PRO A 80 26.90 -1.80 -2.92
CA PRO A 80 25.68 -2.58 -2.73
C PRO A 80 25.92 -4.10 -2.77
N LEU A 81 25.49 -4.80 -1.71
CA LEU A 81 25.56 -6.27 -1.62
C LEU A 81 24.62 -6.94 -2.64
N SER A 82 23.53 -6.26 -3.01
CA SER A 82 22.61 -6.72 -4.06
C SER A 82 23.25 -6.85 -5.45
N LYS A 83 24.45 -6.28 -5.66
CA LYS A 83 25.25 -6.45 -6.88
C LYS A 83 26.23 -7.62 -6.80
N GLY A 84 26.29 -8.26 -5.62
CA GLY A 84 27.14 -9.39 -5.37
C GLY A 84 26.56 -10.71 -5.91
N VAL A 85 27.22 -11.80 -5.54
CA VAL A 85 26.81 -13.15 -5.88
C VAL A 85 26.45 -13.92 -4.60
N VAL A 86 25.48 -14.81 -4.69
CA VAL A 86 25.13 -15.73 -3.59
C VAL A 86 25.90 -17.01 -3.80
N ASP A 87 26.64 -17.44 -2.78
CA ASP A 87 27.44 -18.67 -2.86
C ASP A 87 26.62 -19.92 -2.49
N GLU A 88 27.27 -21.08 -2.56
CA GLU A 88 26.68 -22.40 -2.25
C GLU A 88 26.20 -22.54 -0.78
N ASN A 89 26.81 -21.78 0.14
CA ASN A 89 26.43 -21.74 1.56
C ASN A 89 25.30 -20.74 1.81
N GLY A 90 24.82 -20.05 0.78
CA GLY A 90 23.78 -19.05 0.87
C GLY A 90 24.25 -17.69 1.36
N CYS A 91 25.54 -17.45 1.46
CA CYS A 91 26.12 -16.15 1.82
C CYS A 91 26.20 -15.23 0.63
N VAL A 92 26.01 -13.92 0.82
CA VAL A 92 26.20 -12.92 -0.22
C VAL A 92 27.66 -12.45 -0.25
N LYS A 93 28.33 -12.63 -1.38
CA LYS A 93 29.69 -12.14 -1.62
C LYS A 93 29.65 -10.80 -2.34
N CYS A 94 30.28 -9.79 -1.74
CA CYS A 94 30.42 -8.47 -2.34
C CYS A 94 31.17 -8.54 -3.68
N CYS A 95 30.63 -7.88 -4.70
CA CYS A 95 31.19 -7.89 -6.05
C CYS A 95 32.54 -7.17 -6.16
N TYR A 96 32.95 -6.39 -5.15
CA TYR A 96 34.18 -5.58 -5.23
C TYR A 96 35.41 -6.36 -4.69
N HIS A 97 35.38 -6.80 -3.43
CA HIS A 97 36.55 -7.46 -2.81
C HIS A 97 36.21 -8.85 -2.23
N GLY A 98 35.05 -9.42 -2.55
CA GLY A 98 34.68 -10.78 -2.17
C GLY A 98 34.36 -10.98 -0.68
N TRP A 99 34.19 -9.92 0.12
CA TRP A 99 33.73 -10.08 1.50
C TRP A 99 32.36 -10.77 1.50
N ALA A 100 32.21 -11.81 2.29
CA ALA A 100 30.98 -12.59 2.34
C ALA A 100 30.26 -12.40 3.66
N PHE A 101 28.92 -12.30 3.58
CA PHE A 101 28.02 -12.10 4.72
C PHE A 101 26.94 -13.16 4.74
N ASP A 102 26.71 -13.74 5.92
CA ASP A 102 25.67 -14.72 6.16
C ASP A 102 24.29 -14.07 6.43
N HIS A 103 23.28 -14.90 6.67
CA HIS A 103 21.91 -14.45 7.00
C HIS A 103 21.80 -13.70 8.32
N ARG A 104 22.80 -13.77 9.20
CA ARG A 104 22.90 -13.01 10.45
C ARG A 104 23.67 -11.71 10.26
N GLY A 105 24.06 -11.40 9.02
CA GLY A 105 24.85 -10.20 8.70
C GLY A 105 26.30 -10.30 9.14
N GLN A 106 26.76 -11.45 9.64
CA GLN A 106 28.16 -11.64 10.04
C GLN A 106 29.03 -11.74 8.81
N CYS A 107 30.21 -11.12 8.87
CA CYS A 107 31.22 -11.27 7.84
C CYS A 107 31.95 -12.60 8.06
N VAL A 108 31.63 -13.59 7.21
CA VAL A 108 32.15 -14.97 7.32
C VAL A 108 33.41 -15.21 6.51
N THR A 109 33.71 -14.33 5.54
CA THR A 109 34.92 -14.45 4.71
C THR A 109 35.44 -13.10 4.33
N VAL A 110 36.75 -12.88 4.58
CA VAL A 110 37.54 -11.78 4.04
C VAL A 110 38.67 -12.41 3.23
N PRO A 111 38.66 -12.32 1.88
CA PRO A 111 39.70 -12.90 1.06
C PRO A 111 41.11 -12.42 1.48
N TYR A 112 42.05 -13.32 1.37
CA TYR A 112 43.48 -13.08 1.72
C TYR A 112 43.78 -12.87 3.22
N LEU A 113 42.77 -12.98 4.09
CA LEU A 113 42.97 -12.99 5.54
C LEU A 113 42.63 -14.38 6.07
N SER A 114 43.53 -14.96 6.86
CA SER A 114 43.35 -16.27 7.48
C SER A 114 42.49 -16.23 8.75
N ARG A 115 41.82 -15.14 9.03
CA ARG A 115 40.98 -14.94 10.22
C ARG A 115 39.52 -14.75 9.82
N GLU A 116 38.62 -15.46 10.51
CA GLU A 116 37.19 -15.45 10.24
C GLU A 116 36.45 -14.24 10.85
N ASP A 117 37.05 -13.52 11.82
CA ASP A 117 36.39 -12.50 12.65
C ASP A 117 36.85 -11.04 12.40
N VAL A 118 37.45 -10.77 11.26
CA VAL A 118 38.07 -9.45 10.98
C VAL A 118 37.08 -8.44 10.39
N GLY A 119 35.94 -8.89 9.87
CA GLY A 119 34.95 -8.06 9.20
C GLY A 119 33.90 -7.49 10.15
N ARG A 120 33.47 -6.27 9.89
CA ARG A 120 32.30 -5.70 10.59
C ARG A 120 31.01 -6.33 10.08
N PRO A 121 30.03 -6.63 10.95
CA PRO A 121 28.72 -7.09 10.52
C PRO A 121 27.98 -5.98 9.77
N VAL A 122 27.00 -6.38 8.96
CA VAL A 122 26.02 -5.52 8.33
C VAL A 122 24.67 -5.67 9.05
N ARG A 123 23.85 -4.62 9.01
CA ARG A 123 22.53 -4.65 9.63
C ARG A 123 21.66 -5.73 8.97
N VAL A 124 20.91 -6.46 9.81
CA VAL A 124 19.91 -7.44 9.40
C VAL A 124 18.51 -6.84 9.59
N TYR A 125 17.62 -7.10 8.66
CA TYR A 125 16.22 -6.76 8.79
C TYR A 125 15.41 -8.03 8.96
N PRO A 126 14.49 -8.09 9.95
CA PRO A 126 13.48 -9.16 9.97
C PRO A 126 12.77 -9.22 8.63
N CYS A 127 12.64 -10.43 8.08
CA CYS A 127 12.15 -10.67 6.72
C CYS A 127 11.16 -11.83 6.72
N ARG A 128 10.03 -11.67 6.03
CA ARG A 128 8.98 -12.70 5.91
C ARG A 128 8.35 -12.66 4.52
N GLU A 129 7.87 -13.81 4.05
CA GLU A 129 7.11 -13.92 2.81
C GLU A 129 5.64 -14.22 3.11
N LYS A 130 4.72 -13.49 2.45
CA LYS A 130 3.27 -13.73 2.51
C LYS A 130 2.58 -13.18 1.25
N GLY A 131 1.62 -13.90 0.68
CA GLY A 131 0.82 -13.46 -0.46
C GLY A 131 1.65 -13.13 -1.72
N GLY A 132 2.83 -13.75 -1.87
CA GLY A 132 3.76 -13.47 -2.97
C GLY A 132 4.54 -12.17 -2.84
N LEU A 133 4.53 -11.55 -1.65
CA LEU A 133 5.31 -10.37 -1.28
C LEU A 133 6.40 -10.75 -0.28
N ILE A 134 7.53 -10.05 -0.34
CA ILE A 134 8.58 -10.07 0.67
C ILE A 134 8.43 -8.81 1.52
N PHE A 135 8.17 -9.04 2.81
CA PHE A 135 8.06 -8.00 3.83
C PHE A 135 9.35 -7.90 4.62
N VAL A 136 9.73 -6.67 4.94
CA VAL A 136 10.80 -6.39 5.90
C VAL A 136 10.26 -5.51 7.02
N PHE A 137 10.92 -5.58 8.19
CA PHE A 137 10.65 -4.71 9.34
C PHE A 137 11.82 -3.75 9.51
N PRO A 138 11.71 -2.48 9.04
CA PRO A 138 12.85 -1.56 8.98
C PRO A 138 13.26 -0.98 10.33
N GLY A 139 12.38 -1.05 11.34
CA GLY A 139 12.54 -0.46 12.66
C GLY A 139 13.35 -1.30 13.65
N ASP A 140 12.92 -1.31 14.90
CA ASP A 140 13.52 -2.11 15.97
C ASP A 140 13.18 -3.60 15.79
N PRO A 141 14.17 -4.48 15.55
CA PRO A 141 13.91 -5.93 15.35
C PRO A 141 13.17 -6.61 16.52
N ALA A 142 13.31 -6.10 17.74
CA ALA A 142 12.64 -6.66 18.92
C ALA A 142 11.10 -6.50 18.90
N LEU A 143 10.60 -5.61 18.03
CA LEU A 143 9.16 -5.37 17.85
C LEU A 143 8.57 -6.23 16.72
N ALA A 144 9.39 -6.82 15.87
CA ALA A 144 8.92 -7.51 14.66
C ALA A 144 7.96 -8.67 14.95
N ASP A 145 8.17 -9.41 16.06
CA ASP A 145 7.29 -10.51 16.44
C ASP A 145 5.99 -10.05 17.14
N LYS A 146 5.95 -8.80 17.58
CA LYS A 146 4.77 -8.20 18.24
C LYS A 146 3.80 -7.58 17.24
N VAL A 147 4.27 -7.21 16.06
CA VAL A 147 3.47 -6.59 15.00
C VAL A 147 3.07 -7.67 13.98
N PRO A 148 1.78 -7.95 13.80
CA PRO A 148 1.35 -8.97 12.85
C PRO A 148 1.58 -8.52 11.39
N LEU A 149 1.81 -9.50 10.50
CA LEU A 149 1.70 -9.28 9.07
C LEU A 149 0.25 -9.01 8.68
N PRO A 150 0.00 -8.24 7.58
CA PRO A 150 -1.35 -7.98 7.11
C PRO A 150 -2.10 -9.27 6.78
N ASP A 151 -3.43 -9.23 6.91
CA ASP A 151 -4.28 -10.28 6.40
C ASP A 151 -4.37 -10.18 4.87
N LEU A 152 -4.02 -11.27 4.18
CA LEU A 152 -4.05 -11.41 2.72
C LEU A 152 -4.85 -12.67 2.32
N ALA A 153 -5.88 -13.00 3.09
CA ALA A 153 -6.61 -14.27 2.96
C ALA A 153 -7.14 -14.54 1.55
N GLN A 154 -7.54 -13.49 0.80
CA GLN A 154 -8.11 -13.68 -0.53
C GLN A 154 -7.07 -13.99 -1.62
N VAL A 155 -5.79 -13.72 -1.36
CA VAL A 155 -4.72 -13.93 -2.36
C VAL A 155 -4.51 -15.41 -2.66
N ASP A 156 -4.59 -16.23 -1.62
CA ASP A 156 -4.39 -17.69 -1.71
C ASP A 156 -5.73 -18.45 -1.79
N ASN A 157 -6.87 -17.73 -1.79
CA ASN A 157 -8.20 -18.33 -1.86
C ASN A 157 -8.52 -18.73 -3.32
N PRO A 158 -8.80 -20.02 -3.61
CA PRO A 158 -9.07 -20.53 -4.95
C PRO A 158 -10.35 -19.92 -5.58
N ASP A 159 -11.27 -19.40 -4.76
CA ASP A 159 -12.51 -18.77 -5.24
C ASP A 159 -12.27 -17.36 -5.79
N TYR A 160 -11.08 -16.82 -5.61
CA TYR A 160 -10.70 -15.49 -6.09
C TYR A 160 -9.64 -15.58 -7.18
N ARG A 161 -9.60 -14.54 -8.02
CA ARG A 161 -8.49 -14.29 -8.93
C ARG A 161 -7.83 -12.98 -8.55
N THR A 162 -6.51 -13.03 -8.30
CA THR A 162 -5.77 -11.88 -7.81
C THR A 162 -4.90 -11.26 -8.90
N ARG A 163 -4.97 -9.93 -9.03
CA ARG A 163 -4.08 -9.10 -9.84
C ARG A 163 -3.12 -8.31 -8.95
N ARG A 164 -1.87 -8.24 -9.38
CA ARG A 164 -0.79 -7.53 -8.70
C ARG A 164 -0.54 -6.18 -9.34
N TYR A 165 -0.39 -5.13 -8.53
CA TYR A 165 -0.04 -3.79 -8.95
C TYR A 165 1.19 -3.32 -8.20
N SER A 166 2.07 -2.58 -8.89
CA SER A 166 3.27 -2.04 -8.26
C SER A 166 3.75 -0.78 -9.00
N PRO A 167 2.88 0.24 -9.15
CA PRO A 167 3.28 1.50 -9.74
C PRO A 167 4.19 2.29 -8.79
N ARG A 168 5.03 3.13 -9.39
CA ARG A 168 5.81 4.13 -8.66
C ARG A 168 5.21 5.49 -8.93
N LEU A 169 4.93 6.24 -7.84
CA LEU A 169 4.26 7.53 -7.85
C LEU A 169 5.21 8.61 -7.32
N LYS A 170 5.15 9.81 -7.89
CA LYS A 170 5.95 10.96 -7.47
C LYS A 170 5.19 11.81 -6.43
N CYS A 171 4.71 11.14 -5.39
CA CYS A 171 3.98 11.79 -4.29
C CYS A 171 4.36 11.17 -2.95
N HIS A 172 4.06 11.88 -1.87
CA HIS A 172 4.14 11.37 -0.51
C HIS A 172 3.08 10.28 -0.30
N TYR A 173 3.39 9.25 0.50
CA TYR A 173 2.52 8.08 0.67
C TYR A 173 1.13 8.42 1.23
N THR A 174 1.02 9.49 2.01
CA THR A 174 -0.25 9.92 2.64
C THR A 174 -1.29 10.38 1.62
N PHE A 175 -0.88 10.96 0.48
CA PHE A 175 -1.82 11.31 -0.59
C PHE A 175 -2.60 10.11 -1.10
N MET A 176 -1.96 8.95 -1.20
CA MET A 176 -2.64 7.73 -1.64
C MET A 176 -3.67 7.24 -0.62
N HIS A 177 -3.38 7.39 0.69
CA HIS A 177 -4.34 7.06 1.74
C HIS A 177 -5.55 7.99 1.71
N GLU A 178 -5.32 9.31 1.54
CA GLU A 178 -6.39 10.30 1.44
C GLU A 178 -7.23 10.09 0.18
N ASN A 179 -6.59 9.88 -0.98
CA ASN A 179 -7.27 9.64 -2.25
C ASN A 179 -8.22 8.43 -2.16
N LEU A 180 -7.74 7.26 -1.74
CA LEU A 180 -8.59 6.07 -1.69
C LEU A 180 -9.71 6.17 -0.64
N MET A 181 -9.50 6.89 0.47
CA MET A 181 -10.52 7.05 1.51
C MET A 181 -11.66 7.97 1.09
N ASP A 182 -11.39 8.99 0.27
CA ASP A 182 -12.40 9.94 -0.21
C ASP A 182 -13.08 9.45 -1.50
N MET A 183 -14.15 8.70 -1.38
CA MET A 183 -14.89 8.18 -2.54
C MET A 183 -15.57 9.26 -3.39
N ASN A 184 -15.56 10.55 -3.00
CA ASN A 184 -16.06 11.62 -3.86
C ASN A 184 -15.16 11.87 -5.07
N HIS A 185 -13.89 11.40 -5.03
CA HIS A 185 -12.98 11.45 -6.19
C HIS A 185 -13.47 10.61 -7.38
N GLN A 186 -14.48 9.75 -7.22
CA GLN A 186 -15.15 9.06 -8.35
C GLN A 186 -15.53 9.99 -9.50
N PHE A 187 -15.69 11.28 -9.24
CA PHE A 187 -15.86 12.32 -10.26
C PHE A 187 -14.72 12.31 -11.29
N LEU A 188 -13.50 11.95 -10.87
CA LEU A 188 -12.33 11.77 -11.72
C LEU A 188 -12.55 10.63 -12.72
N HIS A 189 -13.15 9.53 -12.27
CA HIS A 189 -13.29 8.29 -13.04
C HIS A 189 -14.50 8.25 -13.99
N ARG A 190 -15.19 9.38 -14.22
CA ARG A 190 -16.41 9.43 -15.06
C ARG A 190 -16.23 8.87 -16.47
N ARG A 191 -15.02 8.97 -17.03
CA ARG A 191 -14.71 8.43 -18.37
C ARG A 191 -14.70 6.91 -18.37
N GLN A 192 -14.30 6.28 -17.26
CA GLN A 192 -14.18 4.84 -17.11
C GLN A 192 -15.45 4.22 -16.53
N MET A 193 -16.01 4.83 -15.50
CA MET A 193 -17.10 4.28 -14.70
C MET A 193 -18.47 4.93 -15.00
N GLY A 194 -18.52 6.02 -15.78
CA GLY A 194 -19.73 6.80 -16.02
C GLY A 194 -20.10 7.68 -14.81
N TYR A 195 -21.34 8.14 -14.76
CA TYR A 195 -21.81 9.02 -13.68
C TYR A 195 -22.33 8.19 -12.51
N ILE A 196 -21.52 8.10 -11.49
CA ILE A 196 -21.82 7.40 -10.24
C ILE A 196 -21.80 8.44 -9.12
N ASN A 197 -22.74 8.36 -8.17
CA ASN A 197 -22.76 9.13 -6.94
C ASN A 197 -22.43 8.21 -5.77
N ALA A 198 -21.44 8.57 -4.98
CA ALA A 198 -21.18 7.94 -3.69
C ALA A 198 -22.15 8.49 -2.65
N ARG A 199 -22.78 7.60 -1.88
CA ARG A 199 -23.54 7.94 -0.70
C ARG A 199 -22.77 7.41 0.51
N PHE A 200 -22.37 8.32 1.40
CA PHE A 200 -21.75 7.95 2.65
C PHE A 200 -22.77 7.26 3.58
N LEU A 201 -22.44 6.08 4.08
CA LEU A 201 -23.27 5.27 4.96
C LEU A 201 -22.85 5.37 6.43
N GLY A 202 -21.60 5.73 6.69
CA GLY A 202 -21.07 5.83 8.03
C GLY A 202 -19.57 5.56 8.10
N GLN A 203 -19.03 5.75 9.29
CA GLN A 203 -17.61 5.50 9.58
C GLN A 203 -17.44 4.76 10.88
N ASP A 204 -16.35 4.00 11.01
CA ASP A 204 -15.89 3.41 12.25
C ASP A 204 -14.44 3.85 12.48
N VAL A 205 -14.15 4.25 13.72
CA VAL A 205 -12.83 4.77 14.12
C VAL A 205 -12.36 4.03 15.36
N GLY A 206 -11.17 3.42 15.29
CA GLY A 206 -10.49 2.82 16.42
C GLY A 206 -9.15 3.53 16.68
N GLU A 207 -8.38 2.99 17.61
CA GLU A 207 -7.06 3.53 17.95
C GLU A 207 -6.06 3.39 16.79
N ASP A 208 -6.17 2.28 16.02
CA ASP A 208 -5.24 1.89 14.95
C ASP A 208 -5.88 1.89 13.56
N PHE A 209 -7.16 2.24 13.44
CA PHE A 209 -7.86 2.22 12.15
C PHE A 209 -8.91 3.31 11.98
N VAL A 210 -9.18 3.60 10.71
CA VAL A 210 -10.33 4.37 10.24
C VAL A 210 -10.98 3.61 9.09
N GLU A 211 -12.29 3.44 9.15
CA GLU A 211 -13.09 2.83 8.10
C GLU A 211 -14.23 3.74 7.67
N ALA A 212 -14.45 3.85 6.36
CA ALA A 212 -15.61 4.50 5.76
C ALA A 212 -16.42 3.51 4.94
N ARG A 213 -17.75 3.62 5.00
CA ARG A 213 -18.67 2.81 4.19
C ARG A 213 -19.47 3.69 3.25
N TYR A 214 -19.61 3.24 2.02
CA TYR A 214 -20.31 3.91 0.95
C TYR A 214 -21.21 2.94 0.20
N SER A 215 -22.29 3.48 -0.39
CA SER A 215 -23.02 2.84 -1.48
C SER A 215 -22.89 3.71 -2.73
N PHE A 216 -23.02 3.10 -3.90
CA PHE A 216 -22.92 3.81 -5.16
C PHE A 216 -24.24 3.71 -5.93
N ALA A 217 -24.66 4.84 -6.49
CA ALA A 217 -25.80 4.92 -7.37
C ALA A 217 -25.36 5.50 -8.72
N ARG A 218 -25.65 4.80 -9.81
CA ARG A 218 -25.39 5.31 -11.14
C ARG A 218 -26.53 6.23 -11.56
N THR A 219 -26.19 7.48 -11.91
CA THR A 219 -27.19 8.51 -12.23
C THR A 219 -27.37 8.71 -13.73
N ARG A 220 -26.38 8.41 -14.56
CA ARG A 220 -26.42 8.56 -16.02
C ARG A 220 -25.45 7.60 -16.72
N GLY A 221 -25.74 7.32 -17.99
CA GLY A 221 -24.87 6.55 -18.88
C GLY A 221 -25.06 5.04 -18.78
N LYS A 222 -24.38 4.30 -19.65
CA LYS A 222 -24.42 2.84 -19.67
C LYS A 222 -23.35 2.27 -18.75
N GLN A 223 -23.72 1.26 -17.98
CA GLN A 223 -22.76 0.50 -17.19
C GLN A 223 -21.75 -0.19 -18.11
N PRO A 224 -20.42 0.00 -17.88
CA PRO A 224 -19.40 -0.73 -18.63
C PRO A 224 -19.62 -2.24 -18.51
N TRP A 225 -19.41 -2.97 -19.58
CA TRP A 225 -19.64 -4.41 -19.59
C TRP A 225 -18.71 -5.16 -18.62
N ALA A 226 -17.49 -4.64 -18.41
CA ALA A 226 -16.51 -5.18 -17.46
C ALA A 226 -17.01 -5.05 -16.01
N GLU A 227 -17.58 -3.89 -15.66
CA GLU A 227 -18.22 -3.66 -14.36
C GLU A 227 -19.44 -4.58 -14.19
N ARG A 228 -20.26 -4.69 -15.23
CA ARG A 228 -21.43 -5.57 -15.21
C ARG A 228 -21.08 -7.06 -15.06
N LEU A 229 -19.92 -7.47 -15.50
CA LEU A 229 -19.44 -8.85 -15.33
C LEU A 229 -19.09 -9.16 -13.87
N ILE A 230 -18.56 -8.16 -13.14
CA ILE A 230 -18.13 -8.32 -11.74
C ILE A 230 -19.30 -8.10 -10.78
N PHE A 231 -20.06 -7.02 -10.98
CA PHE A 231 -21.08 -6.52 -10.04
C PHE A 231 -22.52 -6.80 -10.47
N GLY A 232 -22.73 -7.44 -11.61
CA GLY A 232 -24.07 -7.62 -12.15
C GLY A 232 -24.64 -6.34 -12.82
N ARG A 233 -25.94 -6.32 -13.05
CA ARG A 233 -26.64 -5.17 -13.66
C ARG A 233 -27.16 -4.22 -12.58
N HIS A 234 -26.84 -2.95 -12.70
CA HIS A 234 -27.26 -1.87 -11.78
C HIS A 234 -28.52 -1.12 -12.25
N TYR A 235 -29.14 -1.51 -13.39
CA TYR A 235 -30.34 -0.88 -13.93
C TYR A 235 -31.44 -1.89 -14.18
N ASP A 236 -32.67 -1.45 -14.02
CA ASP A 236 -33.80 -2.14 -14.61
C ASP A 236 -33.79 -1.94 -16.14
N LEU A 237 -34.64 -2.72 -16.84
CA LEU A 237 -34.77 -2.68 -18.31
C LEU A 237 -35.25 -1.31 -18.84
N ASN A 238 -35.80 -0.46 -17.96
CA ASN A 238 -36.36 0.85 -18.30
C ASN A 238 -35.37 1.99 -17.97
N GLY A 239 -34.12 1.67 -17.56
CA GLY A 239 -33.10 2.65 -17.22
C GLY A 239 -33.36 3.40 -15.90
N ARG A 240 -34.27 2.89 -15.06
CA ARG A 240 -34.51 3.45 -13.72
C ARG A 240 -33.37 3.07 -12.81
N GLU A 241 -32.91 4.04 -12.01
CA GLU A 241 -31.92 3.84 -10.98
C GLU A 241 -32.42 2.78 -9.98
N GLN A 242 -31.70 1.65 -9.89
CA GLN A 242 -31.89 0.75 -8.77
C GLN A 242 -30.98 1.20 -7.62
N PRO A 243 -31.48 1.19 -6.37
CA PRO A 243 -30.61 1.41 -5.23
C PRO A 243 -29.48 0.37 -5.32
N VAL A 244 -28.24 0.85 -5.25
CA VAL A 244 -27.09 -0.05 -5.21
C VAL A 244 -27.09 -0.71 -3.84
N GLU A 245 -27.35 -2.00 -3.84
CA GLU A 245 -27.37 -2.84 -2.63
C GLU A 245 -25.93 -3.27 -2.23
N GLU A 246 -24.91 -2.76 -2.94
CA GLU A 246 -23.52 -3.04 -2.66
C GLU A 246 -22.95 -2.05 -1.66
N VAL A 247 -22.19 -2.58 -0.70
CA VAL A 247 -21.46 -1.77 0.26
C VAL A 247 -19.97 -1.80 -0.07
N VAL A 248 -19.43 -0.60 -0.30
CA VAL A 248 -17.99 -0.39 -0.43
C VAL A 248 -17.46 0.09 0.90
N SER A 249 -16.53 -0.65 1.50
CA SER A 249 -15.83 -0.23 2.70
C SER A 249 -14.35 0.03 2.38
N ILE A 250 -13.86 1.19 2.81
CA ILE A 250 -12.44 1.53 2.77
C ILE A 250 -11.95 1.60 4.19
N ARG A 251 -10.94 0.80 4.50
CA ARG A 251 -10.36 0.72 5.84
C ARG A 251 -8.85 0.92 5.78
N THR A 252 -8.37 1.88 6.52
CA THR A 252 -6.94 2.06 6.80
C THR A 252 -6.64 1.48 8.16
N VAL A 253 -5.79 0.45 8.21
CA VAL A 253 -5.10 -0.04 9.40
C VAL A 253 -3.63 0.22 9.14
N TYR A 254 -3.06 1.21 9.79
CA TYR A 254 -1.72 1.69 9.46
C TYR A 254 -0.68 0.55 9.43
N PRO A 255 0.18 0.44 8.41
CA PRO A 255 0.33 1.31 7.24
C PRO A 255 -0.40 0.81 5.98
N TYR A 256 -1.41 -0.04 6.13
CA TYR A 256 -2.12 -0.69 5.03
C TYR A 256 -3.49 -0.06 4.81
N GLN A 257 -3.99 -0.20 3.59
CA GLN A 257 -5.33 0.22 3.25
C GLN A 257 -6.04 -0.87 2.45
N THR A 258 -7.30 -1.08 2.72
CA THR A 258 -8.14 -2.03 1.99
C THR A 258 -9.39 -1.35 1.47
N LEU A 259 -9.83 -1.75 0.27
CA LEU A 259 -11.15 -1.45 -0.26
C LEU A 259 -11.85 -2.77 -0.52
N LYS A 260 -13.00 -2.96 0.12
CA LYS A 260 -13.80 -4.18 -0.01
C LYS A 260 -15.16 -3.84 -0.57
N ILE A 261 -15.61 -4.60 -1.55
CA ILE A 261 -16.96 -4.50 -2.11
C ILE A 261 -17.70 -5.77 -1.78
N ARG A 262 -18.88 -5.60 -1.14
CA ARG A 262 -19.79 -6.69 -0.79
C ARG A 262 -21.09 -6.50 -1.55
N ASP A 263 -21.68 -7.63 -1.97
CA ASP A 263 -23.01 -7.61 -2.55
C ASP A 263 -24.12 -7.45 -1.50
N LYS A 264 -25.35 -7.44 -1.96
CA LYS A 264 -26.57 -7.33 -1.12
C LYS A 264 -26.70 -8.46 -0.08
N ASP A 265 -26.12 -9.62 -0.36
CA ASP A 265 -26.15 -10.78 0.52
C ASP A 265 -24.99 -10.76 1.54
N GLY A 266 -24.12 -9.74 1.44
CA GLY A 266 -22.93 -9.55 2.30
C GLY A 266 -21.69 -10.29 1.82
N ASP A 267 -21.77 -10.97 0.68
CA ASP A 267 -20.67 -11.70 0.10
C ASP A 267 -19.58 -10.76 -0.43
N LEU A 268 -18.32 -11.08 -0.14
CA LEU A 268 -17.18 -10.30 -0.61
C LEU A 268 -16.93 -10.57 -2.11
N ILE A 269 -17.22 -9.57 -2.96
CA ILE A 269 -17.01 -9.66 -4.41
C ILE A 269 -15.60 -9.23 -4.80
N MET A 270 -15.10 -8.18 -4.17
CA MET A 270 -13.80 -7.60 -4.48
C MET A 270 -13.07 -7.19 -3.20
N ASP A 271 -11.78 -7.49 -3.14
CA ASP A 271 -10.87 -7.08 -2.10
C ASP A 271 -9.61 -6.48 -2.73
N LEU A 272 -9.41 -5.19 -2.51
CA LEU A 272 -8.17 -4.50 -2.85
C LEU A 272 -7.41 -4.25 -1.56
N TRP A 273 -6.26 -4.89 -1.41
CA TRP A 273 -5.28 -4.55 -0.38
C TRP A 273 -4.15 -3.72 -0.99
N ALA A 274 -3.74 -2.67 -0.29
CA ALA A 274 -2.65 -1.79 -0.72
C ALA A 274 -1.72 -1.42 0.43
N CYS A 275 -0.44 -1.25 0.09
CA CYS A 275 0.57 -0.63 0.91
C CYS A 275 1.35 0.39 0.08
N TYR A 276 1.55 1.57 0.63
CA TYR A 276 2.22 2.70 -0.01
C TYR A 276 3.60 2.88 0.60
N LEU A 277 4.59 2.16 0.05
CA LEU A 277 5.96 2.14 0.53
C LEU A 277 6.67 3.46 0.18
N PRO A 278 7.12 4.24 1.16
CA PRO A 278 7.87 5.47 0.91
C PRO A 278 9.28 5.17 0.41
N ILE A 279 9.78 6.01 -0.48
CA ILE A 279 11.12 5.90 -1.10
C ILE A 279 11.85 7.24 -1.00
N GLY A 280 13.12 7.18 -0.58
CA GLY A 280 14.00 8.32 -0.45
C GLY A 280 13.84 9.06 0.89
N LYS A 281 14.75 9.99 1.17
CA LYS A 281 14.81 10.74 2.44
C LYS A 281 13.58 11.61 2.68
N THR A 282 13.06 12.24 1.63
CA THR A 282 11.90 13.11 1.71
C THR A 282 10.57 12.36 1.65
N GLN A 283 10.61 11.05 1.34
CA GLN A 283 9.44 10.19 1.16
C GLN A 283 8.40 10.71 0.13
N HIS A 284 8.80 11.66 -0.75
CA HIS A 284 7.96 12.19 -1.84
C HIS A 284 7.96 11.31 -3.09
N ILE A 285 8.35 10.07 -2.95
CA ILE A 285 8.19 9.01 -3.93
C ILE A 285 7.60 7.83 -3.21
N THR A 286 6.55 7.27 -3.78
CA THR A 286 5.85 6.11 -3.24
C THR A 286 5.96 4.95 -4.21
N GLN A 287 6.37 3.77 -3.71
CA GLN A 287 6.22 2.51 -4.41
C GLN A 287 4.96 1.83 -3.89
N SER A 288 3.90 1.80 -4.67
CA SER A 288 2.69 1.09 -4.26
C SER A 288 2.86 -0.41 -4.46
N PHE A 289 2.30 -1.20 -3.53
CA PHE A 289 2.05 -2.63 -3.70
C PHE A 289 0.58 -2.87 -3.49
N GLY A 290 -0.09 -3.41 -4.50
CA GLY A 290 -1.52 -3.67 -4.47
C GLY A 290 -1.87 -5.08 -4.92
N LEU A 291 -2.84 -5.68 -4.24
CA LEU A 291 -3.41 -6.99 -4.51
C LEU A 291 -4.92 -6.83 -4.70
N LEU A 292 -5.38 -6.92 -5.94
CA LEU A 292 -6.80 -6.87 -6.26
C LEU A 292 -7.31 -8.28 -6.48
N SER A 293 -8.10 -8.78 -5.55
CA SER A 293 -8.74 -10.09 -5.59
C SER A 293 -10.22 -9.94 -5.97
N VAL A 294 -10.64 -10.62 -7.01
CA VAL A 294 -12.02 -10.61 -7.53
C VAL A 294 -12.60 -11.99 -7.40
N LYS A 295 -13.79 -12.13 -6.81
CA LYS A 295 -14.53 -13.39 -6.67
C LYS A 295 -14.85 -13.95 -8.05
N LYS A 296 -14.56 -15.23 -8.26
CA LYS A 296 -14.86 -15.93 -9.49
C LYS A 296 -16.37 -16.12 -9.62
N PRO A 297 -16.98 -15.78 -10.77
CA PRO A 297 -18.38 -16.12 -11.00
C PRO A 297 -18.56 -17.64 -11.13
N GLN A 298 -19.80 -18.13 -11.04
CA GLN A 298 -20.11 -19.56 -11.19
C GLN A 298 -19.48 -20.19 -12.45
N ARG A 299 -19.41 -19.43 -13.56
CA ARG A 299 -18.68 -19.80 -14.78
C ARG A 299 -17.30 -19.13 -14.78
N SER A 300 -16.37 -19.68 -14.03
CA SER A 300 -15.05 -19.09 -13.79
C SER A 300 -14.26 -18.73 -15.06
N PHE A 301 -14.43 -19.48 -16.15
CA PHE A 301 -13.76 -19.23 -17.44
C PHE A 301 -14.13 -17.86 -18.04
N LEU A 302 -15.31 -17.29 -17.73
CA LEU A 302 -15.71 -15.97 -18.20
C LEU A 302 -14.80 -14.87 -17.62
N LEU A 303 -14.41 -15.02 -16.35
CA LEU A 303 -13.46 -14.11 -15.72
C LEU A 303 -12.07 -14.26 -16.36
N ASP A 304 -11.66 -15.47 -16.73
CA ASP A 304 -10.39 -15.71 -17.39
C ASP A 304 -10.28 -15.02 -18.75
N ILE A 305 -11.35 -15.08 -19.54
CA ILE A 305 -11.45 -14.39 -20.83
C ILE A 305 -11.47 -12.87 -20.64
N ALA A 306 -12.21 -12.37 -19.66
CA ALA A 306 -12.34 -10.94 -19.38
C ALA A 306 -11.13 -10.34 -18.68
N TRP A 307 -10.25 -11.15 -18.08
CA TRP A 307 -9.17 -10.70 -17.21
C TRP A 307 -8.23 -9.68 -17.84
N PRO A 308 -7.77 -9.83 -19.10
CA PRO A 308 -6.93 -8.81 -19.74
C PRO A 308 -7.64 -7.46 -19.86
N ILE A 309 -8.93 -7.45 -20.17
CA ILE A 309 -9.73 -6.24 -20.37
C ILE A 309 -10.00 -5.56 -19.03
N LEU A 310 -10.33 -6.33 -17.99
CA LEU A 310 -10.42 -5.84 -16.62
C LEU A 310 -9.08 -5.23 -16.16
N GLY A 311 -7.98 -5.84 -16.61
CA GLY A 311 -6.65 -5.33 -16.38
C GLY A 311 -6.40 -3.95 -16.98
N VAL A 312 -6.84 -3.72 -18.21
CA VAL A 312 -6.73 -2.40 -18.86
C VAL A 312 -7.66 -1.39 -18.18
N PHE A 313 -8.88 -1.79 -17.85
CA PHE A 313 -9.86 -0.94 -17.18
C PHE A 313 -9.35 -0.45 -15.81
N THR A 314 -8.90 -1.37 -14.95
CA THR A 314 -8.37 -1.02 -13.63
C THR A 314 -7.06 -0.23 -13.72
N HIS A 315 -6.20 -0.52 -14.71
CA HIS A 315 -4.99 0.25 -14.93
C HIS A 315 -5.30 1.71 -15.25
N ARG A 316 -6.31 2.00 -16.08
CA ARG A 316 -6.70 3.37 -16.41
C ARG A 316 -7.23 4.13 -15.20
N ILE A 317 -7.98 3.49 -14.31
CA ILE A 317 -8.44 4.09 -13.05
C ILE A 317 -7.22 4.48 -12.19
N PHE A 318 -6.29 3.56 -11.98
CA PHE A 318 -5.08 3.85 -11.20
C PHE A 318 -4.15 4.90 -11.83
N GLU A 319 -4.15 5.04 -13.16
CA GLU A 319 -3.40 6.11 -13.82
C GLU A 319 -4.05 7.48 -13.60
N GLU A 320 -5.39 7.56 -13.60
CA GLU A 320 -6.11 8.80 -13.25
C GLU A 320 -5.81 9.20 -11.79
N ASP A 321 -5.83 8.24 -10.84
CA ASP A 321 -5.44 8.48 -9.45
C ASP A 321 -3.99 8.94 -9.32
N ARG A 322 -3.07 8.29 -10.04
CA ARG A 322 -1.66 8.66 -10.04
C ARG A 322 -1.46 10.10 -10.50
N GLU A 323 -2.10 10.49 -11.60
CA GLU A 323 -1.98 11.85 -12.14
C GLU A 323 -2.44 12.90 -11.13
N ILE A 324 -3.58 12.67 -10.45
CA ILE A 324 -4.12 13.65 -9.51
C ILE A 324 -3.26 13.80 -8.26
N VAL A 325 -2.79 12.69 -7.65
CA VAL A 325 -1.94 12.76 -6.44
C VAL A 325 -0.54 13.32 -6.75
N GLU A 326 -0.03 13.14 -7.97
CA GLU A 326 1.22 13.78 -8.41
C GLU A 326 1.02 15.29 -8.63
N MET A 327 -0.17 15.74 -9.07
CA MET A 327 -0.53 17.16 -9.14
C MET A 327 -0.67 17.78 -7.74
N GLU A 328 -1.30 17.10 -6.78
CA GLU A 328 -1.37 17.54 -5.38
C GLU A 328 0.02 17.69 -4.77
N GLN A 329 0.92 16.72 -4.98
CA GLN A 329 2.30 16.80 -4.51
C GLN A 329 3.04 18.00 -5.14
N LYS A 330 2.77 18.31 -6.40
CA LYS A 330 3.34 19.47 -7.09
C LYS A 330 2.82 20.77 -6.47
N ALA A 331 1.51 20.87 -6.26
CA ALA A 331 0.87 22.04 -5.63
C ALA A 331 1.41 22.27 -4.21
N TRP A 332 1.53 21.21 -3.40
CA TRP A 332 2.13 21.30 -2.07
C TRP A 332 3.54 21.89 -2.08
N ARG A 333 4.40 21.50 -3.06
CA ARG A 333 5.75 22.05 -3.20
C ARG A 333 5.73 23.53 -3.61
N GLU A 334 4.85 23.89 -4.54
CA GLU A 334 4.74 25.26 -5.07
C GLU A 334 4.20 26.22 -4.01
N LEU A 335 3.28 25.77 -3.17
CA LEU A 335 2.68 26.56 -2.09
C LEU A 335 3.53 26.56 -0.80
N GLY A 336 4.50 25.64 -0.69
CA GLY A 336 5.39 25.55 0.46
C GLY A 336 4.77 24.90 1.70
N GLY A 337 3.70 24.12 1.55
CA GLY A 337 3.04 23.40 2.65
C GLY A 337 1.64 22.91 2.30
N ASP A 338 0.96 22.35 3.29
CA ASP A 338 -0.40 21.83 3.17
C ASP A 338 -1.41 22.97 3.39
N HIS A 339 -2.11 23.34 2.32
CA HIS A 339 -3.18 24.32 2.31
C HIS A 339 -4.56 23.71 2.06
N ASN A 340 -4.69 22.39 2.27
CA ASN A 340 -5.93 21.68 2.04
C ASN A 340 -7.01 22.09 3.04
N VAL A 341 -8.25 22.19 2.57
CA VAL A 341 -9.43 22.42 3.40
C VAL A 341 -10.25 21.13 3.45
N GLU A 342 -10.10 20.40 4.54
CA GLU A 342 -10.80 19.14 4.72
C GLU A 342 -12.14 19.34 5.40
N VAL A 343 -13.21 19.14 4.64
CA VAL A 343 -14.59 19.26 5.14
C VAL A 343 -15.22 17.92 5.52
N PHE A 344 -14.65 16.81 4.99
CA PHE A 344 -15.23 15.50 5.17
C PHE A 344 -14.69 14.82 6.44
N PRO A 345 -15.57 14.49 7.42
CA PRO A 345 -15.15 14.06 8.77
C PRO A 345 -14.21 12.85 8.76
N VAL A 346 -14.46 11.85 7.89
CA VAL A 346 -13.64 10.65 7.83
C VAL A 346 -12.22 10.94 7.39
N ILE A 347 -12.01 11.92 6.48
CA ILE A 347 -10.67 12.32 6.05
C ILE A 347 -9.91 12.99 7.19
N ARG A 348 -10.57 13.80 8.01
CA ARG A 348 -9.97 14.37 9.22
C ARG A 348 -9.49 13.29 10.19
N LYS A 349 -10.32 12.24 10.42
CA LYS A 349 -9.95 11.09 11.27
C LYS A 349 -8.78 10.31 10.67
N LEU A 350 -8.78 10.08 9.35
CA LEU A 350 -7.66 9.45 8.65
C LEU A 350 -6.37 10.26 8.82
N ARG A 351 -6.42 11.58 8.61
CA ARG A 351 -5.26 12.47 8.76
C ARG A 351 -4.70 12.40 10.19
N HIS A 352 -5.59 12.36 11.19
CA HIS A 352 -5.18 12.19 12.58
C HIS A 352 -4.49 10.83 12.81
N LEU A 353 -5.06 9.73 12.31
CA LEU A 353 -4.44 8.40 12.38
C LEU A 353 -3.05 8.37 11.76
N LEU A 354 -2.92 8.90 10.53
CA LEU A 354 -1.63 8.93 9.82
C LEU A 354 -0.57 9.76 10.55
N ALA A 355 -0.97 10.90 11.13
CA ALA A 355 -0.08 11.74 11.93
C ALA A 355 0.36 11.07 13.23
N THR A 356 -0.56 10.35 13.89
CA THR A 356 -0.29 9.71 15.19
C THR A 356 0.55 8.45 15.03
N CYS A 357 0.26 7.63 14.00
CA CYS A 357 0.99 6.39 13.74
C CYS A 357 2.34 6.63 13.03
N GLY A 358 2.48 7.73 12.30
CA GLY A 358 3.72 8.12 11.64
C GLY A 358 4.77 8.64 12.63
N VAL A 359 5.89 9.08 12.10
CA VAL A 359 6.97 9.72 12.87
C VAL A 359 7.27 11.09 12.30
N PRO A 360 7.68 12.08 13.11
CA PRO A 360 8.10 13.39 12.61
C PRO A 360 9.24 13.23 11.59
N ASN A 361 9.16 13.96 10.47
CA ASN A 361 10.23 13.98 9.48
C ASN A 361 11.44 14.75 10.05
N PRO A 362 12.61 14.11 10.22
CA PRO A 362 13.79 14.78 10.78
C PRO A 362 14.40 15.82 9.84
N TYR A 363 13.90 15.93 8.62
CA TYR A 363 14.36 16.88 7.59
C TYR A 363 13.32 17.97 7.27
N ALA A 364 12.17 18.01 7.98
CA ALA A 364 11.09 18.95 7.73
C ALA A 364 11.53 20.42 7.84
N ASP A 365 12.41 20.73 8.79
CA ASP A 365 12.89 22.09 9.08
C ASP A 365 14.14 22.50 8.29
N LYS A 366 14.66 21.65 7.42
CA LYS A 366 15.83 21.94 6.60
C LYS A 366 15.42 22.44 5.22
N LYS A 367 14.87 23.66 5.16
CA LYS A 367 14.71 24.44 3.92
C LYS A 367 16.02 25.05 3.48
#